data_b09610969e2d5aee2f483d4096caf143
#
_entry.id   b09610969e2d5aee2f483d4096caf143
#
_cell.length_a   1.000
_cell.length_b   1.000
_cell.length_c   1.000
_cell.angle_alpha   90.00
_cell.angle_beta   90.00
_cell.angle_gamma   90.00
#
_symmetry.space_group_name_H-M   'P 1'
#
loop_
_entity.id
_entity.type
_entity.pdbx_description
1 polymer ?
#
loop_
_entity_poly.entity_id
_entity_poly.type
_entity_poly.pdbx_seq_one_letter_code
_entity_poly.pdbx_strand_id
1 'polypeptide(L)'
;MKKVIMFSCIFMFSLFNIQCSFLDEKPIDRLVVDNFYSNQKDAQAAVDATYQQLHSIYNRHMYMLCDLTCDGMKNGLGMPNAFLQNLEFLRHTPENTFIRDMWQNNYMGIMKANAAVNNIPSVTMNPDLQKRFIAEAKFLRALYYFNLVRFFGDVPLVTQLETIDDAMGPRVAKEQIYEQILSDLTDAENALPYPLEYGTTDIGRATKGAAKILAGKVYLTKGDYSKAKEKLAE
;
A
#
# COMPACT_ATOMS: atom_id res chain seq x y z
N MET A 1 43.65 -51.91 6.08
CA MET A 1 42.32 -51.90 5.49
C MET A 1 41.32 -50.94 6.25
N LYS A 2 41.11 -51.05 7.57
CA LYS A 2 40.15 -50.18 8.32
C LYS A 2 40.45 -48.67 8.20
N LYS A 3 41.71 -48.23 8.20
CA LYS A 3 42.09 -46.82 8.09
C LYS A 3 41.81 -46.22 6.68
N VAL A 4 41.97 -47.02 5.62
CA VAL A 4 41.71 -46.60 4.23
C VAL A 4 40.20 -46.45 4.00
N ILE A 5 39.39 -47.34 4.56
CA ILE A 5 37.92 -47.26 4.47
C ILE A 5 37.39 -46.03 5.22
N MET A 6 37.97 -45.70 6.39
CA MET A 6 37.60 -44.55 7.16
C MET A 6 37.94 -43.22 6.45
N PHE A 7 39.07 -43.13 5.78
CA PHE A 7 39.46 -41.97 4.97
C PHE A 7 38.59 -41.84 3.72
N SER A 8 38.22 -42.94 3.08
CA SER A 8 37.31 -42.94 1.93
C SER A 8 35.89 -42.47 2.31
N CYS A 9 35.38 -42.89 3.48
CA CYS A 9 34.08 -42.42 3.97
C CYS A 9 34.07 -40.93 4.33
N ILE A 10 35.16 -40.41 4.92
CA ILE A 10 35.28 -38.98 5.25
C ILE A 10 35.34 -38.11 3.98
N PHE A 11 36.09 -38.58 2.96
CA PHE A 11 36.18 -37.89 1.67
C PHE A 11 34.85 -37.92 0.90
N MET A 12 34.10 -39.00 1.00
CA MET A 12 32.77 -39.12 0.38
C MET A 12 31.71 -38.25 1.08
N PHE A 13 31.83 -38.03 2.39
CA PHE A 13 30.94 -37.15 3.16
C PHE A 13 31.21 -35.65 2.92
N SER A 14 32.46 -35.27 2.58
CA SER A 14 32.81 -33.90 2.26
C SER A 14 32.31 -33.43 0.87
N LEU A 15 32.00 -34.36 -0.04
CA LEU A 15 31.46 -34.07 -1.36
C LEU A 15 29.96 -33.77 -1.35
N PHE A 16 29.25 -34.15 -0.27
CA PHE A 16 27.82 -33.89 -0.14
C PHE A 16 27.46 -32.46 0.37
N ASN A 17 28.49 -31.67 0.75
CA ASN A 17 28.26 -30.28 1.20
C ASN A 17 28.50 -29.23 0.10
N ILE A 18 28.61 -29.62 -1.15
CA ILE A 18 28.54 -28.68 -2.26
C ILE A 18 27.04 -28.36 -2.45
N GLN A 19 26.55 -27.41 -1.69
CA GLN A 19 25.24 -26.81 -1.95
C GLN A 19 25.29 -26.23 -3.37
N CYS A 20 24.54 -26.85 -4.26
CA CYS A 20 24.37 -26.37 -5.62
C CYS A 20 23.58 -25.09 -5.64
N SER A 21 24.22 -23.94 -5.43
CA SER A 21 23.64 -22.61 -5.82
C SER A 21 23.42 -22.52 -7.35
N PHE A 22 23.87 -23.56 -8.10
CA PHE A 22 23.64 -23.70 -9.53
C PHE A 22 22.18 -24.01 -9.91
N LEU A 23 21.33 -24.38 -8.92
CA LEU A 23 19.89 -24.65 -9.13
C LEU A 23 18.99 -23.50 -8.73
N ASP A 24 19.52 -22.36 -8.27
CA ASP A 24 18.77 -21.13 -8.11
C ASP A 24 18.50 -20.55 -9.51
N GLU A 25 17.49 -21.09 -10.17
CA GLU A 25 16.94 -20.53 -11.41
C GLU A 25 16.41 -19.13 -11.12
N LYS A 26 17.13 -18.12 -11.58
CA LYS A 26 16.57 -16.78 -11.68
C LYS A 26 15.62 -16.78 -12.88
N PRO A 27 14.31 -16.72 -12.66
CA PRO A 27 13.36 -16.74 -13.77
C PRO A 27 13.57 -15.50 -14.64
N ILE A 28 13.98 -15.73 -15.89
CA ILE A 28 14.19 -14.66 -16.90
C ILE A 28 12.86 -14.32 -17.58
N ASP A 29 11.90 -15.24 -17.56
CA ASP A 29 10.60 -15.17 -18.24
C ASP A 29 9.47 -14.63 -17.35
N ARG A 30 9.74 -14.38 -16.06
CA ARG A 30 8.78 -13.83 -15.10
C ARG A 30 9.33 -12.59 -14.43
N LEU A 31 8.43 -11.61 -14.22
CA LEU A 31 8.73 -10.44 -13.38
C LEU A 31 8.72 -10.89 -11.92
N VAL A 32 9.90 -10.99 -11.32
CA VAL A 32 10.10 -11.18 -9.89
C VAL A 32 10.72 -9.91 -9.30
N VAL A 33 10.61 -9.71 -7.99
CA VAL A 33 11.11 -8.49 -7.33
C VAL A 33 12.57 -8.22 -7.68
N ASP A 34 13.40 -9.25 -7.78
CA ASP A 34 14.85 -9.17 -8.06
C ASP A 34 15.18 -8.62 -9.45
N ASN A 35 14.28 -8.73 -10.44
CA ASN A 35 14.50 -8.24 -11.80
C ASN A 35 13.55 -7.11 -12.22
N PHE A 36 12.55 -6.77 -11.39
CA PHE A 36 11.53 -5.78 -11.72
C PHE A 36 12.04 -4.35 -11.58
N TYR A 37 12.77 -4.00 -10.51
CA TYR A 37 13.24 -2.63 -10.25
C TYR A 37 14.58 -2.33 -10.94
N SER A 38 14.70 -2.55 -12.24
CA SER A 38 15.96 -2.44 -12.98
C SER A 38 16.16 -1.06 -13.64
N ASN A 39 15.08 -0.33 -13.90
CA ASN A 39 15.13 0.95 -14.62
C ASN A 39 13.95 1.89 -14.26
N GLN A 40 13.99 3.13 -14.79
CA GLN A 40 12.98 4.14 -14.52
C GLN A 40 11.56 3.73 -14.92
N LYS A 41 11.39 2.94 -15.98
CA LYS A 41 10.06 2.48 -16.43
C LYS A 41 9.46 1.50 -15.42
N ASP A 42 10.28 0.66 -14.83
CA ASP A 42 9.84 -0.28 -13.81
C ASP A 42 9.42 0.47 -12.54
N ALA A 43 10.20 1.48 -12.14
CA ALA A 43 9.86 2.36 -11.02
C ALA A 43 8.52 3.07 -11.25
N GLN A 44 8.29 3.60 -12.45
CA GLN A 44 7.02 4.21 -12.82
C GLN A 44 5.87 3.20 -12.78
N ALA A 45 6.07 2.01 -13.35
CA ALA A 45 5.05 0.96 -13.35
C ALA A 45 4.66 0.52 -11.93
N ALA A 46 5.62 0.47 -10.99
CA ALA A 46 5.35 0.19 -9.58
C ALA A 46 4.43 1.25 -8.94
N VAL A 47 4.70 2.53 -9.20
CA VAL A 47 3.85 3.63 -8.72
C VAL A 47 2.48 3.57 -9.38
N ASP A 48 2.41 3.36 -10.70
CA ASP A 48 1.15 3.25 -11.44
C ASP A 48 0.30 2.07 -10.94
N ALA A 49 0.92 0.94 -10.60
CA ALA A 49 0.25 -0.20 -9.97
C ALA A 49 -0.33 0.17 -8.57
N THR A 50 0.32 1.10 -7.86
CA THR A 50 -0.21 1.61 -6.59
C THR A 50 -1.45 2.48 -6.83
N TYR A 51 -1.42 3.39 -7.82
CA TYR A 51 -2.62 4.16 -8.21
C TYR A 51 -3.78 3.29 -8.67
N GLN A 52 -3.51 2.23 -9.43
CA GLN A 52 -4.54 1.32 -9.92
C GLN A 52 -5.42 0.76 -8.79
N GLN A 53 -4.87 0.61 -7.59
CA GLN A 53 -5.61 0.08 -6.44
C GLN A 53 -6.73 1.02 -5.98
N LEU A 54 -6.65 2.33 -6.26
CA LEU A 54 -7.72 3.29 -6.00
C LEU A 54 -9.01 2.92 -6.72
N HIS A 55 -8.90 2.39 -7.95
CA HIS A 55 -10.07 1.95 -8.70
C HIS A 55 -10.85 0.87 -7.94
N SER A 56 -10.18 -0.13 -7.39
CA SER A 56 -10.82 -1.22 -6.62
C SER A 56 -11.54 -0.69 -5.37
N ILE A 57 -11.03 0.38 -4.75
CA ILE A 57 -11.58 0.97 -3.53
C ILE A 57 -12.73 1.94 -3.85
N TYR A 58 -12.48 2.91 -4.73
CA TYR A 58 -13.37 4.07 -4.93
C TYR A 58 -14.44 3.84 -6.00
N ASN A 59 -14.26 2.89 -6.91
CA ASN A 59 -15.27 2.60 -7.93
C ASN A 59 -16.57 2.02 -7.35
N ARG A 60 -16.49 1.26 -6.25
CA ARG A 60 -17.66 0.60 -5.67
C ARG A 60 -17.68 0.58 -4.14
N HIS A 61 -16.63 0.12 -3.49
CA HIS A 61 -16.65 -0.22 -2.07
C HIS A 61 -16.83 1.03 -1.19
N MET A 62 -16.15 2.12 -1.52
CA MET A 62 -16.19 3.34 -0.72
C MET A 62 -17.62 3.90 -0.62
N TYR A 63 -18.30 4.12 -1.75
CA TYR A 63 -19.63 4.70 -1.72
C TYR A 63 -20.67 3.72 -1.17
N MET A 64 -20.53 2.40 -1.41
CA MET A 64 -21.42 1.41 -0.80
C MET A 64 -21.32 1.40 0.73
N LEU A 65 -20.12 1.53 1.28
CA LEU A 65 -19.92 1.56 2.73
C LEU A 65 -20.26 2.91 3.36
N CYS A 66 -20.12 4.02 2.63
CA CYS A 66 -20.41 5.35 3.17
C CYS A 66 -21.85 5.77 2.95
N ASP A 67 -22.38 5.59 1.73
CA ASP A 67 -23.66 6.19 1.34
C ASP A 67 -24.84 5.26 1.62
N LEU A 68 -24.66 3.93 1.44
CA LEU A 68 -25.73 2.96 1.70
C LEU A 68 -26.04 2.79 3.19
N THR A 69 -25.09 3.14 4.06
CA THR A 69 -25.26 3.12 5.53
C THR A 69 -25.87 4.42 6.09
N CYS A 70 -26.28 5.34 5.21
CA CYS A 70 -26.95 6.58 5.59
C CYS A 70 -28.40 6.64 5.06
N ASP A 71 -29.18 7.58 5.54
CA ASP A 71 -30.59 7.74 5.17
C ASP A 71 -30.83 8.19 3.73
N GLY A 72 -29.78 8.68 3.06
CA GLY A 72 -29.87 9.27 1.72
C GLY A 72 -29.85 8.26 0.57
N MET A 73 -29.49 7.00 0.80
CA MET A 73 -29.37 5.98 -0.23
C MET A 73 -30.09 4.69 0.15
N LYS A 74 -30.69 4.04 -0.84
CA LYS A 74 -31.33 2.73 -0.68
C LYS A 74 -30.83 1.75 -1.72
N ASN A 75 -30.79 0.47 -1.36
CA ASN A 75 -30.54 -0.60 -2.30
C ASN A 75 -31.77 -0.74 -3.24
N GLY A 76 -31.55 -0.61 -4.56
CA GLY A 76 -32.64 -0.62 -5.54
C GLY A 76 -33.38 -1.96 -5.62
N LEU A 77 -34.64 -1.91 -5.97
CA LEU A 77 -35.58 -3.04 -6.01
C LEU A 77 -35.18 -4.19 -6.98
N GLY A 78 -34.15 -4.04 -7.78
CA GLY A 78 -33.71 -5.02 -8.78
C GLY A 78 -32.45 -5.81 -8.43
N MET A 79 -31.81 -5.57 -7.29
CA MET A 79 -30.58 -6.27 -6.88
C MET A 79 -30.73 -6.93 -5.50
N PRO A 80 -31.24 -8.17 -5.42
CA PRO A 80 -31.32 -8.91 -4.17
C PRO A 80 -29.93 -9.37 -3.74
N ASN A 81 -29.11 -8.44 -3.22
CA ASN A 81 -27.82 -8.75 -2.62
C ASN A 81 -27.93 -8.62 -1.11
N ALA A 82 -27.92 -9.75 -0.42
CA ALA A 82 -28.06 -9.81 1.04
C ALA A 82 -26.99 -8.98 1.78
N PHE A 83 -25.78 -8.89 1.25
CA PHE A 83 -24.71 -8.06 1.85
C PHE A 83 -25.00 -6.56 1.76
N LEU A 84 -25.58 -6.10 0.63
CA LEU A 84 -26.01 -4.70 0.48
C LEU A 84 -27.19 -4.38 1.38
N GLN A 85 -28.18 -5.27 1.49
CA GLN A 85 -29.29 -5.09 2.40
C GLN A 85 -28.84 -5.04 3.85
N ASN A 86 -27.88 -5.89 4.24
CA ASN A 86 -27.33 -5.88 5.59
C ASN A 86 -26.56 -4.58 5.90
N LEU A 87 -25.92 -3.94 4.91
CA LEU A 87 -25.31 -2.61 5.06
C LEU A 87 -26.41 -1.55 5.25
N GLU A 88 -27.42 -1.50 4.39
CA GLU A 88 -28.54 -0.57 4.45
C GLU A 88 -29.25 -0.59 5.81
N PHE A 89 -29.48 -1.78 6.34
CA PHE A 89 -30.15 -1.95 7.63
C PHE A 89 -29.21 -1.97 8.83
N LEU A 90 -27.92 -1.64 8.66
CA LEU A 90 -26.86 -1.67 9.69
C LEU A 90 -26.79 -3.01 10.45
N ARG A 91 -27.07 -4.12 9.74
CA ARG A 91 -27.03 -5.51 10.25
C ARG A 91 -25.85 -6.30 9.70
N HIS A 92 -24.82 -5.60 9.25
CA HIS A 92 -23.63 -6.22 8.69
C HIS A 92 -22.82 -6.96 9.76
N THR A 93 -22.18 -8.03 9.32
CA THR A 93 -21.25 -8.85 10.10
C THR A 93 -19.85 -8.79 9.46
N PRO A 94 -18.81 -9.28 10.14
CA PRO A 94 -17.46 -9.34 9.55
C PRO A 94 -17.38 -10.13 8.24
N GLU A 95 -18.31 -11.03 7.97
CA GLU A 95 -18.39 -11.84 6.74
C GLU A 95 -18.90 -11.03 5.53
N ASN A 96 -19.35 -9.79 5.75
CA ASN A 96 -19.81 -8.95 4.65
C ASN A 96 -18.68 -8.69 3.66
N THR A 97 -18.90 -9.08 2.40
CA THR A 97 -17.85 -9.03 1.37
C THR A 97 -17.38 -7.61 1.09
N PHE A 98 -18.24 -6.58 1.18
CA PHE A 98 -17.84 -5.19 0.98
C PHE A 98 -16.89 -4.70 2.07
N ILE A 99 -17.11 -5.12 3.33
CA ILE A 99 -16.23 -4.77 4.45
C ILE A 99 -14.89 -5.50 4.29
N ARG A 100 -14.91 -6.80 4.00
CA ARG A 100 -13.70 -7.59 3.76
C ARG A 100 -12.89 -7.03 2.60
N ASP A 101 -13.54 -6.75 1.47
CA ASP A 101 -12.88 -6.26 0.27
C ASP A 101 -12.30 -4.84 0.48
N MET A 102 -12.97 -3.99 1.28
CA MET A 102 -12.41 -2.70 1.70
C MET A 102 -11.10 -2.89 2.48
N TRP A 103 -11.05 -3.83 3.43
CA TRP A 103 -9.84 -4.17 4.15
C TRP A 103 -8.74 -4.66 3.22
N GLN A 104 -9.02 -5.69 2.44
CA GLN A 104 -8.05 -6.33 1.56
C GLN A 104 -7.51 -5.36 0.49
N ASN A 105 -8.37 -4.58 -0.16
CA ASN A 105 -7.95 -3.66 -1.22
C ASN A 105 -7.05 -2.53 -0.69
N ASN A 106 -7.30 -2.01 0.53
CA ASN A 106 -6.41 -1.01 1.12
C ASN A 106 -5.05 -1.63 1.48
N TYR A 107 -5.00 -2.85 2.07
CA TYR A 107 -3.74 -3.52 2.35
C TYR A 107 -2.97 -3.92 1.08
N MET A 108 -3.66 -4.32 0.01
CA MET A 108 -3.02 -4.51 -1.29
C MET A 108 -2.38 -3.21 -1.83
N GLY A 109 -3.05 -2.07 -1.61
CA GLY A 109 -2.49 -0.76 -1.94
C GLY A 109 -1.26 -0.43 -1.09
N ILE A 110 -1.31 -0.69 0.21
CA ILE A 110 -0.18 -0.50 1.14
C ILE A 110 1.00 -1.40 0.74
N MET A 111 0.76 -2.66 0.40
CA MET A 111 1.80 -3.58 -0.06
C MET A 111 2.51 -3.05 -1.31
N LYS A 112 1.76 -2.61 -2.32
CA LYS A 112 2.32 -2.01 -3.54
C LYS A 112 3.10 -0.73 -3.25
N ALA A 113 2.57 0.14 -2.37
CA ALA A 113 3.24 1.36 -1.95
C ALA A 113 4.54 1.07 -1.20
N ASN A 114 4.54 0.11 -0.27
CA ASN A 114 5.74 -0.33 0.45
C ASN A 114 6.80 -0.86 -0.51
N ALA A 115 6.41 -1.70 -1.47
CA ALA A 115 7.32 -2.22 -2.48
C ALA A 115 7.95 -1.07 -3.30
N ALA A 116 7.17 -0.08 -3.70
CA ALA A 116 7.68 1.11 -4.41
C ALA A 116 8.64 1.92 -3.53
N VAL A 117 8.24 2.24 -2.29
CA VAL A 117 9.05 3.05 -1.34
C VAL A 117 10.38 2.37 -1.02
N ASN A 118 10.39 1.04 -0.87
CA ASN A 118 11.58 0.30 -0.45
C ASN A 118 12.55 -0.01 -1.61
N ASN A 119 12.04 -0.21 -2.84
CA ASN A 119 12.88 -0.65 -3.96
C ASN A 119 13.27 0.49 -4.93
N ILE A 120 12.44 1.52 -5.12
CA ILE A 120 12.77 2.64 -6.02
C ILE A 120 14.09 3.34 -5.66
N PRO A 121 14.51 3.49 -4.37
CA PRO A 121 15.80 4.09 -4.05
C PRO A 121 17.02 3.41 -4.67
N SER A 122 16.95 2.13 -4.97
CA SER A 122 18.04 1.36 -5.62
C SER A 122 18.08 1.50 -7.14
N VAL A 123 17.03 2.07 -7.76
CA VAL A 123 16.93 2.19 -9.22
C VAL A 123 17.78 3.34 -9.72
N THR A 124 18.65 3.09 -10.71
CA THR A 124 19.41 4.14 -11.39
C THR A 124 18.49 4.92 -12.34
N MET A 125 18.13 6.15 -11.95
CA MET A 125 17.22 7.01 -12.70
C MET A 125 17.47 8.49 -12.38
N ASN A 126 16.69 9.39 -13.00
CA ASN A 126 16.73 10.81 -12.67
C ASN A 126 16.38 11.02 -11.18
N PRO A 127 17.24 11.70 -10.38
CA PRO A 127 17.05 11.82 -8.92
C PRO A 127 15.78 12.57 -8.50
N ASP A 128 15.36 13.58 -9.27
CA ASP A 128 14.16 14.36 -8.94
C ASP A 128 12.89 13.54 -9.23
N LEU A 129 12.91 12.78 -10.32
CA LEU A 129 11.84 11.86 -10.65
C LEU A 129 11.76 10.69 -9.65
N GLN A 130 12.91 10.20 -9.17
CA GLN A 130 12.99 9.19 -8.12
C GLN A 130 12.33 9.67 -6.82
N LYS A 131 12.68 10.88 -6.37
CA LYS A 131 12.06 11.52 -5.19
C LYS A 131 10.54 11.66 -5.37
N ARG A 132 10.11 12.11 -6.55
CA ARG A 132 8.69 12.26 -6.87
C ARG A 132 7.96 10.92 -6.79
N PHE A 133 8.48 9.87 -7.38
CA PHE A 133 7.85 8.54 -7.37
C PHE A 133 7.73 7.96 -5.96
N ILE A 134 8.76 8.12 -5.13
CA ILE A 134 8.70 7.73 -3.72
C ILE A 134 7.64 8.54 -2.97
N ALA A 135 7.55 9.84 -3.24
CA ALA A 135 6.56 10.72 -2.62
C ALA A 135 5.12 10.39 -3.04
N GLU A 136 4.90 10.04 -4.31
CA GLU A 136 3.61 9.55 -4.79
C GLU A 136 3.20 8.26 -4.08
N ALA A 137 4.12 7.30 -3.95
CA ALA A 137 3.87 6.05 -3.24
C ALA A 137 3.56 6.27 -1.75
N LYS A 138 4.28 7.17 -1.07
CA LYS A 138 4.01 7.56 0.32
C LYS A 138 2.65 8.23 0.47
N PHE A 139 2.29 9.16 -0.42
CA PHE A 139 0.96 9.78 -0.43
C PHE A 139 -0.16 8.75 -0.53
N LEU A 140 -0.02 7.79 -1.45
CA LEU A 140 -1.00 6.71 -1.62
C LEU A 140 -1.07 5.80 -0.40
N ARG A 141 0.07 5.45 0.20
CA ARG A 141 0.13 4.67 1.44
C ARG A 141 -0.62 5.37 2.57
N ALA A 142 -0.38 6.66 2.75
CA ALA A 142 -1.09 7.49 3.70
C ALA A 142 -2.61 7.48 3.46
N LEU A 143 -3.05 7.58 2.21
CA LEU A 143 -4.46 7.54 1.84
C LEU A 143 -5.10 6.20 2.16
N TYR A 144 -4.43 5.08 1.89
CA TYR A 144 -4.90 3.74 2.22
C TYR A 144 -5.00 3.52 3.73
N TYR A 145 -3.99 3.93 4.50
CA TYR A 145 -4.06 3.88 5.96
C TYR A 145 -5.14 4.79 6.52
N PHE A 146 -5.34 5.96 5.94
CA PHE A 146 -6.41 6.87 6.36
C PHE A 146 -7.80 6.27 6.11
N ASN A 147 -8.00 5.52 5.04
CA ASN A 147 -9.22 4.75 4.85
C ASN A 147 -9.37 3.68 5.94
N LEU A 148 -8.34 2.85 6.15
CA LEU A 148 -8.39 1.77 7.14
C LEU A 148 -8.70 2.28 8.55
N VAL A 149 -8.00 3.31 9.02
CA VAL A 149 -8.18 3.80 10.39
C VAL A 149 -9.58 4.40 10.61
N ARG A 150 -10.18 5.00 9.58
CA ARG A 150 -11.55 5.55 9.68
C ARG A 150 -12.63 4.47 9.70
N PHE A 151 -12.44 3.36 8.97
CA PHE A 151 -13.41 2.27 8.93
C PHE A 151 -13.23 1.27 10.06
N PHE A 152 -12.00 1.01 10.48
CA PHE A 152 -11.67 -0.13 11.34
C PHE A 152 -11.01 0.25 12.67
N GLY A 153 -10.67 1.52 12.88
CA GLY A 153 -9.95 1.97 14.08
C GLY A 153 -8.53 1.45 14.11
N ASP A 154 -8.18 0.71 15.15
CA ASP A 154 -6.88 0.06 15.29
C ASP A 154 -6.68 -1.00 14.22
N VAL A 155 -5.56 -0.93 13.51
CA VAL A 155 -5.21 -1.83 12.41
C VAL A 155 -3.72 -2.20 12.47
N PRO A 156 -3.28 -3.30 11.84
CA PRO A 156 -1.86 -3.59 11.69
C PRO A 156 -1.10 -2.48 10.96
N LEU A 157 0.03 -2.04 11.52
CA LEU A 157 0.94 -1.10 10.87
C LEU A 157 2.08 -1.88 10.20
N VAL A 158 2.11 -1.86 8.89
CA VAL A 158 3.09 -2.59 8.08
C VAL A 158 3.75 -1.61 7.11
N THR A 159 5.03 -1.36 7.31
CA THR A 159 5.85 -0.49 6.44
C THR A 159 6.83 -1.27 5.57
N GLN A 160 7.03 -2.55 5.89
CA GLN A 160 7.81 -3.50 5.11
C GLN A 160 6.97 -4.77 5.01
N LEU A 161 6.53 -5.09 3.80
CA LEU A 161 5.75 -6.30 3.51
C LEU A 161 6.57 -7.21 2.63
N GLU A 162 6.88 -8.39 3.13
CA GLU A 162 7.41 -9.49 2.34
C GLU A 162 6.26 -10.38 1.86
N THR A 163 5.21 -10.51 2.66
CA THR A 163 4.03 -11.35 2.37
C THR A 163 2.72 -10.67 2.76
N ILE A 164 1.60 -11.16 2.21
CA ILE A 164 0.26 -10.68 2.58
C ILE A 164 -0.10 -11.03 4.05
N ASP A 165 0.54 -12.04 4.61
CA ASP A 165 0.34 -12.44 6.00
C ASP A 165 0.86 -11.40 6.99
N ASP A 166 1.79 -10.53 6.59
CA ASP A 166 2.25 -9.39 7.40
C ASP A 166 1.11 -8.41 7.71
N ALA A 167 0.10 -8.34 6.83
CA ALA A 167 -1.12 -7.56 7.08
C ALA A 167 -2.04 -8.22 8.12
N MET A 168 -1.77 -9.46 8.52
CA MET A 168 -2.49 -10.19 9.57
C MET A 168 -1.81 -10.05 10.95
N GLY A 169 -0.79 -9.20 11.06
CA GLY A 169 -0.11 -8.89 12.31
C GLY A 169 -1.03 -8.25 13.37
N PRO A 170 -0.52 -8.05 14.60
CA PRO A 170 -1.29 -7.44 15.67
C PRO A 170 -1.71 -6.02 15.30
N ARG A 171 -2.91 -5.64 15.72
CA ARG A 171 -3.40 -4.26 15.59
C ARG A 171 -2.58 -3.35 16.50
N VAL A 172 -2.21 -2.19 16.00
CA VAL A 172 -1.60 -1.11 16.79
C VAL A 172 -2.64 -0.03 17.06
N ALA A 173 -2.40 0.80 18.06
CA ALA A 173 -3.28 1.92 18.38
C ALA A 173 -3.38 2.87 17.17
N LYS A 174 -4.58 3.35 16.88
CA LYS A 174 -4.86 4.26 15.76
C LYS A 174 -3.98 5.51 15.74
N GLU A 175 -3.51 5.95 16.90
CA GLU A 175 -2.60 7.07 17.05
C GLU A 175 -1.28 6.84 16.29
N GLN A 176 -0.73 5.62 16.37
CA GLN A 176 0.49 5.24 15.63
C GLN A 176 0.23 5.21 14.12
N ILE A 177 -0.97 4.80 13.71
CA ILE A 177 -1.36 4.86 12.29
C ILE A 177 -1.42 6.32 11.82
N TYR A 178 -2.01 7.23 12.61
CA TYR A 178 -2.05 8.66 12.27
C TYR A 178 -0.65 9.28 12.22
N GLU A 179 0.26 8.88 13.09
CA GLU A 179 1.66 9.33 13.05
C GLU A 179 2.34 8.91 11.74
N GLN A 180 2.17 7.66 11.32
CA GLN A 180 2.70 7.17 10.04
C GLN A 180 2.07 7.91 8.85
N ILE A 181 0.75 8.12 8.85
CA ILE A 181 0.05 8.88 7.81
C ILE A 181 0.63 10.28 7.69
N LEU A 182 0.79 11.01 8.80
CA LEU A 182 1.30 12.38 8.79
C LEU A 182 2.77 12.45 8.39
N SER A 183 3.58 11.46 8.77
CA SER A 183 4.96 11.33 8.31
C SER A 183 5.03 11.18 6.78
N ASP A 184 4.26 10.24 6.23
CA ASP A 184 4.20 10.01 4.79
C ASP A 184 3.70 11.24 4.02
N LEU A 185 2.71 11.95 4.57
CA LEU A 185 2.18 13.17 3.95
C LEU A 185 3.16 14.34 4.02
N THR A 186 3.96 14.44 5.07
CA THR A 186 5.02 15.45 5.18
C THR A 186 6.09 15.21 4.12
N ASP A 187 6.52 13.98 3.94
CA ASP A 187 7.48 13.62 2.90
C ASP A 187 6.91 13.86 1.49
N ALA A 188 5.64 13.51 1.29
CA ALA A 188 4.94 13.75 0.04
C ALA A 188 4.83 15.25 -0.28
N GLU A 189 4.46 16.07 0.69
CA GLU A 189 4.38 17.53 0.53
C GLU A 189 5.72 18.14 0.15
N ASN A 190 6.83 17.66 0.74
CA ASN A 190 8.16 18.19 0.47
C ASN A 190 8.67 17.85 -0.94
N ALA A 191 8.23 16.76 -1.54
CA ALA A 191 8.80 16.25 -2.80
C ALA A 191 7.82 16.28 -3.99
N LEU A 192 6.51 16.41 -3.76
CA LEU A 192 5.53 16.49 -4.85
C LEU A 192 5.48 17.90 -5.44
N PRO A 193 5.31 18.02 -6.77
CA PRO A 193 5.12 19.31 -7.42
C PRO A 193 3.69 19.85 -7.23
N TYR A 194 3.50 21.12 -7.56
CA TYR A 194 2.16 21.69 -7.74
C TYR A 194 1.53 21.22 -9.07
N PRO A 195 0.18 21.28 -9.23
CA PRO A 195 -0.50 20.76 -10.41
C PRO A 195 0.00 21.33 -11.74
N LEU A 196 0.37 22.61 -11.79
CA LEU A 196 0.84 23.29 -13.00
C LEU A 196 2.29 22.94 -13.37
N GLU A 197 3.03 22.29 -12.47
CA GLU A 197 4.41 21.86 -12.69
C GLU A 197 4.48 20.47 -13.34
N TYR A 198 3.33 19.76 -13.41
CA TYR A 198 3.24 18.47 -14.09
C TYR A 198 3.14 18.64 -15.60
N GLY A 199 3.81 17.76 -16.33
CA GLY A 199 3.57 17.59 -17.77
C GLY A 199 2.17 17.05 -18.08
N THR A 200 1.74 17.20 -19.32
CA THR A 200 0.41 16.76 -19.77
C THR A 200 0.13 15.28 -19.58
N THR A 201 1.17 14.45 -19.55
CA THR A 201 1.10 12.99 -19.35
C THR A 201 0.93 12.60 -17.88
N ASP A 202 1.18 13.51 -16.96
CA ASP A 202 1.16 13.26 -15.52
C ASP A 202 -0.06 13.92 -14.82
N ILE A 203 -1.01 14.42 -15.60
CA ILE A 203 -2.27 14.97 -15.06
C ILE A 203 -3.02 13.90 -14.29
N GLY A 204 -3.46 14.24 -13.08
CA GLY A 204 -4.17 13.31 -12.18
C GLY A 204 -3.30 12.61 -11.15
N ARG A 205 -1.98 12.78 -11.20
CA ARG A 205 -1.09 12.29 -10.15
C ARG A 205 -1.19 13.13 -8.87
N ALA A 206 -0.74 12.55 -7.75
CA ALA A 206 -0.71 13.22 -6.46
C ALA A 206 0.14 14.50 -6.53
N THR A 207 -0.37 15.57 -5.93
CA THR A 207 0.28 16.88 -5.92
C THR A 207 0.58 17.33 -4.50
N LYS A 208 1.45 18.33 -4.35
CA LYS A 208 1.71 18.99 -3.07
C LYS A 208 0.42 19.46 -2.40
N GLY A 209 -0.47 20.08 -3.15
CA GLY A 209 -1.79 20.51 -2.63
C GLY A 209 -2.66 19.35 -2.15
N ALA A 210 -2.65 18.21 -2.87
CA ALA A 210 -3.36 17.03 -2.43
C ALA A 210 -2.82 16.47 -1.10
N ALA A 211 -1.49 16.48 -0.91
CA ALA A 211 -0.87 16.06 0.35
C ALA A 211 -1.26 16.99 1.52
N LYS A 212 -1.24 18.32 1.30
CA LYS A 212 -1.68 19.32 2.30
C LYS A 212 -3.14 19.14 2.69
N ILE A 213 -4.03 19.00 1.71
CA ILE A 213 -5.46 18.81 1.94
C ILE A 213 -5.72 17.51 2.71
N LEU A 214 -5.04 16.42 2.36
CA LEU A 214 -5.20 15.16 3.08
C LEU A 214 -4.67 15.27 4.51
N ALA A 215 -3.53 15.94 4.75
CA ALA A 215 -3.01 16.20 6.09
C ALA A 215 -3.98 17.04 6.94
N GLY A 216 -4.55 18.10 6.37
CA GLY A 216 -5.59 18.91 7.02
C GLY A 216 -6.82 18.08 7.40
N LYS A 217 -7.25 17.16 6.50
CA LYS A 217 -8.36 16.23 6.76
C LYS A 217 -8.03 15.22 7.86
N VAL A 218 -6.80 14.75 7.94
CA VAL A 218 -6.32 13.89 9.04
C VAL A 218 -6.39 14.62 10.37
N TYR A 219 -5.86 15.85 10.47
CA TYR A 219 -5.96 16.66 11.67
C TYR A 219 -7.40 16.93 12.10
N LEU A 220 -8.28 17.24 11.14
CA LEU A 220 -9.71 17.43 11.39
C LEU A 220 -10.35 16.17 11.98
N THR A 221 -10.03 14.99 11.43
CA THR A 221 -10.54 13.71 11.91
C THR A 221 -10.05 13.38 13.32
N LYS A 222 -8.81 13.81 13.66
CA LYS A 222 -8.23 13.66 15.01
C LYS A 222 -8.81 14.66 16.02
N GLY A 223 -9.59 15.66 15.58
CA GLY A 223 -10.08 16.77 16.43
C GLY A 223 -9.04 17.86 16.70
N ASP A 224 -7.89 17.85 16.02
CA ASP A 224 -6.87 18.90 16.10
C ASP A 224 -7.22 20.03 15.12
N TYR A 225 -8.25 20.81 15.48
CA TYR A 225 -8.78 21.85 14.63
C TYR A 225 -7.79 22.99 14.37
N SER A 226 -6.86 23.23 15.30
CA SER A 226 -5.83 24.26 15.14
C SER A 226 -4.88 23.91 14.00
N LYS A 227 -4.32 22.68 14.02
CA LYS A 227 -3.44 22.21 12.97
C LYS A 227 -4.18 21.98 11.65
N ALA A 228 -5.44 21.54 11.70
CA ALA A 228 -6.27 21.43 10.50
C ALA A 228 -6.42 22.78 9.81
N LYS A 229 -6.75 23.85 10.57
CA LYS A 229 -6.88 25.22 10.04
C LYS A 229 -5.57 25.73 9.45
N GLU A 230 -4.46 25.55 10.17
CA GLU A 230 -3.13 25.96 9.70
C GLU A 230 -2.81 25.29 8.38
N LYS A 231 -2.95 23.96 8.33
CA LYS A 231 -2.59 23.17 7.16
C LYS A 231 -3.46 23.43 5.92
N LEU A 232 -4.73 23.76 6.12
CA LEU A 232 -5.66 24.06 5.02
C LEU A 232 -5.58 25.52 4.54
N ALA A 233 -4.90 26.41 5.28
CA ALA A 233 -4.67 27.80 4.89
C ALA A 233 -3.42 28.01 4.04
N GLU A 234 -2.53 27.02 3.95
CA GLU A 234 -1.31 27.00 3.13
C GLU A 234 -1.60 26.75 1.65
#